data_46c4c8892aec44d17eb9d77c67d4d8c4
#
_entry.id   46c4c8892aec44d17eb9d77c67d4d8c4
#
_cell.length_a   1.000
_cell.length_b   1.000
_cell.length_c   1.000
_cell.angle_alpha   90.00
_cell.angle_beta   90.00
_cell.angle_gamma   90.00
#
_symmetry.space_group_name_H-M   'P 1'
#
loop_
_entity.id
_entity.type
_entity.pdbx_description
1 polymer ?
#
loop_
_entity_poly.entity_id
_entity_poly.type
_entity_poly.pdbx_seq_one_letter_code
_entity_poly.pdbx_strand_id
1 'polypeptide(L)'
;MPDSLAIHKMAKRMWAPMLAMGYMAVLAGLVVSFYWAGDPADLALASWTQGLQFLGEGLLLAGISFLLGTILASLREGGGEVQAALGLTVKTLTMPRTAKVFVGLMALGVMVSVLQFVLYLVVANGVVNPTAWLTWLGPLREVGLGLILSAIVLALVTIGNVLGFQFERIKEIVTTGN
;
A
#
# COMPACT_ATOMS: atom_id res chain seq x y z
N MET A 1 2.80 -18.43 12.40
CA MET A 1 2.22 -17.29 11.67
C MET A 1 2.55 -16.05 12.48
N PRO A 2 3.09 -14.99 11.90
CA PRO A 2 3.29 -13.74 12.64
C PRO A 2 1.94 -13.31 13.21
N ASP A 3 1.93 -12.95 14.48
CA ASP A 3 0.72 -12.59 15.20
C ASP A 3 0.00 -11.46 14.45
N SER A 4 -1.29 -11.63 14.18
CA SER A 4 -2.12 -10.62 13.52
C SER A 4 -2.03 -9.26 14.21
N LEU A 5 -1.77 -9.25 15.51
CA LEU A 5 -1.48 -8.07 16.32
C LEU A 5 -0.19 -7.35 15.91
N ALA A 6 0.87 -8.08 15.54
CA ALA A 6 2.15 -7.46 15.15
C ALA A 6 2.02 -6.72 13.82
N ILE A 7 1.31 -7.31 12.84
CA ILE A 7 1.05 -6.68 11.53
C ILE A 7 0.19 -5.42 11.71
N HIS A 8 -0.81 -5.47 12.57
CA HIS A 8 -1.67 -4.31 12.85
C HIS A 8 -0.90 -3.16 13.50
N LYS A 9 -0.09 -3.45 14.53
CA LYS A 9 0.77 -2.43 15.17
C LYS A 9 1.74 -1.81 14.18
N MET A 10 2.32 -2.62 13.28
CA MET A 10 3.20 -2.13 12.23
C MET A 10 2.45 -1.23 11.23
N ALA A 11 1.28 -1.64 10.76
CA ALA A 11 0.46 -0.84 9.84
C ALA A 11 0.11 0.53 10.43
N LYS A 12 -0.38 0.56 11.69
CA LYS A 12 -0.72 1.79 12.41
C LYS A 12 0.46 2.76 12.57
N ARG A 13 1.70 2.23 12.64
CA ARG A 13 2.91 3.05 12.81
C ARG A 13 3.51 3.50 11.47
N MET A 14 3.33 2.72 10.40
CA MET A 14 4.08 2.88 9.15
C MET A 14 3.36 3.72 8.08
N TRP A 15 2.03 3.88 8.14
CA TRP A 15 1.30 4.57 7.07
C TRP A 15 1.72 6.03 6.89
N ALA A 16 1.85 6.81 7.98
CA ALA A 16 2.21 8.22 7.92
C ALA A 16 3.66 8.46 7.45
N PRO A 17 4.70 7.77 7.99
CA PRO A 17 6.05 7.91 7.46
C PRO A 17 6.16 7.46 5.99
N MET A 18 5.43 6.43 5.56
CA MET A 18 5.44 6.04 4.15
C MET A 18 4.86 7.12 3.24
N LEU A 19 3.74 7.74 3.62
CA LEU A 19 3.19 8.88 2.88
C LEU A 19 4.19 10.04 2.82
N ALA A 20 4.80 10.41 3.96
CA ALA A 20 5.77 11.48 4.01
C ALA A 20 7.00 11.21 3.11
N MET A 21 7.56 10.00 3.20
CA MET A 21 8.67 9.58 2.34
C MET A 21 8.28 9.56 0.85
N GLY A 22 7.06 9.11 0.55
CA GLY A 22 6.53 9.11 -0.81
C GLY A 22 6.45 10.52 -1.39
N TYR A 23 5.88 11.48 -0.65
CA TYR A 23 5.86 12.89 -1.06
C TYR A 23 7.26 13.46 -1.24
N MET A 24 8.18 13.17 -0.33
CA MET A 24 9.57 13.64 -0.45
C MET A 24 10.24 13.07 -1.71
N ALA A 25 10.04 11.80 -2.03
CA ALA A 25 10.59 11.19 -3.24
C ALA A 25 10.01 11.81 -4.51
N VAL A 26 8.68 12.05 -4.56
CA VAL A 26 8.04 12.73 -5.71
C VAL A 26 8.57 14.15 -5.88
N LEU A 27 8.70 14.92 -4.79
CA LEU A 27 9.24 16.28 -4.85
C LEU A 27 10.71 16.28 -5.28
N ALA A 28 11.52 15.35 -4.79
CA ALA A 28 12.90 15.20 -5.26
C ALA A 28 12.95 14.86 -6.75
N GLY A 29 12.08 13.95 -7.22
CA GLY A 29 11.94 13.64 -8.65
C GLY A 29 11.53 14.85 -9.48
N LEU A 30 10.62 15.70 -8.97
CA LEU A 30 10.23 16.94 -9.61
C LEU A 30 11.43 17.90 -9.72
N VAL A 31 12.23 18.07 -8.66
CA VAL A 31 13.44 18.92 -8.70
C VAL A 31 14.42 18.41 -9.75
N VAL A 32 14.69 17.09 -9.78
CA VAL A 32 15.59 16.49 -10.78
C VAL A 32 15.05 16.68 -12.19
N SER A 33 13.72 16.64 -12.38
CA SER A 33 13.11 16.84 -13.70
C SER A 33 13.34 18.24 -14.27
N PHE A 34 13.48 19.28 -13.45
CA PHE A 34 13.86 20.61 -13.91
C PHE A 34 15.29 20.65 -14.47
N TYR A 35 16.22 19.94 -13.85
CA TYR A 35 17.59 19.80 -14.38
C TYR A 35 17.58 19.01 -15.68
N TRP A 36 16.83 17.92 -15.75
CA TRP A 36 16.67 17.13 -16.97
C TRP A 36 16.05 17.95 -18.11
N ALA A 37 15.09 18.83 -17.83
CA ALA A 37 14.52 19.72 -18.84
C ALA A 37 15.56 20.67 -19.48
N GLY A 38 16.64 20.99 -18.77
CA GLY A 38 17.78 21.77 -19.29
C GLY A 38 18.72 20.96 -20.20
N ASP A 39 18.80 19.64 -20.02
CA ASP A 39 19.57 18.73 -20.87
C ASP A 39 18.78 17.41 -21.08
N PRO A 40 17.84 17.39 -22.04
CA PRO A 40 17.00 16.21 -22.29
C PRO A 40 17.77 14.99 -22.81
N ALA A 41 19.00 15.16 -23.26
CA ALA A 41 19.86 14.06 -23.72
C ALA A 41 20.54 13.32 -22.56
N ASP A 42 20.54 13.88 -21.35
CA ASP A 42 21.11 13.23 -20.16
C ASP A 42 20.20 12.09 -19.65
N LEU A 43 20.56 10.87 -20.02
CA LEU A 43 19.86 9.65 -19.63
C LEU A 43 20.03 9.32 -18.13
N ALA A 44 21.06 9.84 -17.48
CA ALA A 44 21.23 9.66 -16.03
C ALA A 44 20.19 10.50 -15.28
N LEU A 45 20.00 11.77 -15.65
CA LEU A 45 18.93 12.62 -15.07
C LEU A 45 17.54 12.07 -15.35
N ALA A 46 17.29 11.54 -16.57
CA ALA A 46 16.07 10.87 -16.92
C ALA A 46 15.79 9.68 -15.99
N SER A 47 16.80 8.86 -15.75
CA SER A 47 16.71 7.67 -14.89
C SER A 47 16.47 8.05 -13.42
N TRP A 48 17.15 9.04 -12.90
CA TRP A 48 16.92 9.57 -11.56
C TRP A 48 15.48 10.10 -11.40
N THR A 49 15.02 10.90 -12.35
CA THR A 49 13.66 11.46 -12.34
C THR A 49 12.61 10.35 -12.28
N GLN A 50 12.68 9.38 -13.20
CA GLN A 50 11.73 8.28 -13.27
C GLN A 50 11.80 7.36 -12.04
N GLY A 51 13.01 7.06 -11.58
CA GLY A 51 13.22 6.24 -10.39
C GLY A 51 12.62 6.85 -9.12
N LEU A 52 12.87 8.14 -8.88
CA LEU A 52 12.32 8.85 -7.72
C LEU A 52 10.80 9.00 -7.79
N GLN A 53 10.24 9.31 -8.97
CA GLN A 53 8.80 9.40 -9.15
C GLN A 53 8.13 8.06 -8.86
N PHE A 54 8.65 6.97 -9.42
CA PHE A 54 8.06 5.66 -9.21
C PHE A 54 8.19 5.17 -7.76
N LEU A 55 9.34 5.37 -7.12
CA LEU A 55 9.51 5.09 -5.69
C LEU A 55 8.50 5.87 -4.86
N GLY A 56 8.33 7.16 -5.17
CA GLY A 56 7.37 8.01 -4.49
C GLY A 56 5.93 7.55 -4.65
N GLU A 57 5.50 7.25 -5.87
CA GLU A 57 4.18 6.69 -6.16
C GLU A 57 3.95 5.36 -5.40
N GLY A 58 4.92 4.45 -5.43
CA GLY A 58 4.86 3.18 -4.71
C GLY A 58 4.71 3.36 -3.20
N LEU A 59 5.47 4.28 -2.61
CA LEU A 59 5.40 4.60 -1.18
C LEU A 59 4.08 5.29 -0.79
N LEU A 60 3.56 6.20 -1.62
CA LEU A 60 2.26 6.84 -1.39
C LEU A 60 1.13 5.80 -1.38
N LEU A 61 1.08 4.93 -2.38
CA LEU A 61 0.08 3.87 -2.47
C LEU A 61 0.24 2.83 -1.35
N ALA A 62 1.48 2.51 -0.96
CA ALA A 62 1.75 1.65 0.19
C ALA A 62 1.24 2.29 1.50
N GLY A 63 1.47 3.60 1.69
CA GLY A 63 0.94 4.34 2.83
C GLY A 63 -0.59 4.28 2.92
N ILE A 64 -1.29 4.48 1.79
CA ILE A 64 -2.74 4.30 1.71
C ILE A 64 -3.14 2.86 2.05
N SER A 65 -2.43 1.87 1.53
CA SER A 65 -2.70 0.45 1.82
C SER A 65 -2.54 0.11 3.30
N PHE A 66 -1.51 0.65 3.97
CA PHE A 66 -1.34 0.49 5.42
C PHE A 66 -2.46 1.16 6.21
N LEU A 67 -2.91 2.34 5.78
CA LEU A 67 -4.05 3.03 6.39
C LEU A 67 -5.33 2.20 6.28
N LEU A 68 -5.63 1.65 5.10
CA LEU A 68 -6.77 0.75 4.89
C LEU A 68 -6.67 -0.51 5.76
N GLY A 69 -5.47 -1.09 5.90
CA GLY A 69 -5.21 -2.20 6.81
C GLY A 69 -5.49 -1.86 8.28
N THR A 70 -5.18 -0.62 8.69
CA THR A 70 -5.48 -0.12 10.05
C THR A 70 -6.99 0.01 10.25
N ILE A 71 -7.71 0.59 9.29
CA ILE A 71 -9.17 0.72 9.33
C ILE A 71 -9.83 -0.66 9.42
N LEU A 72 -9.39 -1.60 8.58
CA LEU A 72 -9.93 -2.97 8.58
C LEU A 72 -9.75 -3.67 9.93
N ALA A 73 -8.59 -3.50 10.57
CA ALA A 73 -8.33 -4.07 11.88
C ALA A 73 -9.21 -3.42 12.97
N SER A 74 -9.31 -2.09 12.98
CA SER A 74 -10.16 -1.37 13.95
C SER A 74 -11.64 -1.72 13.82
N LEU A 75 -12.14 -1.86 12.59
CA LEU A 75 -13.52 -2.30 12.34
C LEU A 75 -13.77 -3.73 12.85
N ARG A 76 -12.77 -4.61 12.72
CA ARG A 76 -12.90 -5.99 13.19
C ARG A 76 -12.95 -6.10 14.71
N GLU A 77 -12.16 -5.30 15.42
CA GLU A 77 -12.04 -5.32 16.88
C GLU A 77 -13.22 -4.62 17.56
N GLY A 78 -13.60 -3.43 17.10
CA GLY A 78 -14.56 -2.58 17.78
C GLY A 78 -15.95 -3.20 17.99
N GLY A 79 -16.45 -3.99 17.04
CA GLY A 79 -17.75 -4.67 17.22
C GLY A 79 -17.75 -5.77 18.27
N GLY A 80 -16.59 -6.39 18.51
CA GLY A 80 -16.43 -7.40 19.59
C GLY A 80 -16.43 -6.77 20.98
N GLU A 81 -15.80 -5.61 21.12
CA GLU A 81 -15.75 -4.87 22.38
C GLU A 81 -17.13 -4.43 22.83
N VAL A 82 -17.98 -3.95 21.90
CA VAL A 82 -19.37 -3.56 22.19
C VAL A 82 -20.19 -4.76 22.64
N GLN A 83 -20.07 -5.92 21.97
CA GLN A 83 -20.77 -7.14 22.41
C GLN A 83 -20.32 -7.59 23.81
N ALA A 84 -19.03 -7.55 24.09
CA ALA A 84 -18.48 -7.89 25.41
C ALA A 84 -19.00 -6.94 26.50
N ALA A 85 -19.06 -5.62 26.21
CA ALA A 85 -19.57 -4.62 27.17
C ALA A 85 -21.05 -4.80 27.49
N LEU A 86 -21.82 -5.39 26.57
CA LEU A 86 -23.24 -5.71 26.75
C LEU A 86 -23.48 -7.12 27.32
N GLY A 87 -22.43 -7.88 27.68
CA GLY A 87 -22.55 -9.24 28.20
C GLY A 87 -23.00 -10.27 27.16
N LEU A 88 -22.95 -9.94 25.87
CA LEU A 88 -23.32 -10.81 24.76
C LEU A 88 -22.15 -11.71 24.34
N THR A 89 -22.47 -12.87 23.74
CA THR A 89 -21.45 -13.74 23.16
C THR A 89 -20.73 -13.04 21.99
N VAL A 90 -19.41 -12.83 22.14
CA VAL A 90 -18.59 -12.19 21.11
C VAL A 90 -18.48 -13.08 19.88
N LYS A 91 -19.07 -12.66 18.77
CA LYS A 91 -18.87 -13.33 17.48
C LYS A 91 -17.53 -12.88 16.87
N THR A 92 -16.56 -13.76 16.80
CA THR A 92 -15.26 -13.48 16.18
C THR A 92 -15.34 -13.62 14.67
N LEU A 93 -14.94 -12.58 13.93
CA LEU A 93 -14.81 -12.63 12.48
C LEU A 93 -13.47 -13.29 12.12
N THR A 94 -13.51 -14.44 11.44
CA THR A 94 -12.30 -15.03 10.85
C THR A 94 -11.79 -14.17 9.71
N MET A 95 -10.45 -14.02 9.59
CA MET A 95 -9.83 -13.21 8.54
C MET A 95 -10.20 -13.73 7.15
N PRO A 96 -10.91 -12.95 6.32
CA PRO A 96 -11.35 -13.40 5.01
C PRO A 96 -10.15 -13.64 4.08
N ARG A 97 -10.30 -14.52 3.09
CA ARG A 97 -9.25 -14.82 2.10
C ARG A 97 -8.79 -13.57 1.35
N THR A 98 -9.72 -12.67 1.05
CA THR A 98 -9.44 -11.37 0.40
C THR A 98 -8.44 -10.52 1.17
N ALA A 99 -8.49 -10.50 2.50
CA ALA A 99 -7.52 -9.78 3.32
C ALA A 99 -6.10 -10.38 3.24
N LYS A 100 -5.98 -11.69 3.10
CA LYS A 100 -4.66 -12.35 2.91
C LYS A 100 -4.08 -12.03 1.55
N VAL A 101 -4.91 -12.05 0.50
CA VAL A 101 -4.51 -11.70 -0.86
C VAL A 101 -4.11 -10.22 -0.94
N PHE A 102 -4.87 -9.33 -0.29
CA PHE A 102 -4.50 -7.91 -0.16
C PHE A 102 -3.08 -7.73 0.37
N VAL A 103 -2.74 -8.36 1.50
CA VAL A 103 -1.40 -8.24 2.10
C VAL A 103 -0.32 -8.77 1.15
N GLY A 104 -0.57 -9.89 0.46
CA GLY A 104 0.36 -10.46 -0.51
C GLY A 104 0.61 -9.56 -1.71
N LEU A 105 -0.44 -9.02 -2.31
CA LEU A 105 -0.33 -8.10 -3.46
C LEU A 105 0.35 -6.78 -3.08
N MET A 106 0.02 -6.23 -1.90
CA MET A 106 0.67 -5.03 -1.37
C MET A 106 2.19 -5.26 -1.19
N ALA A 107 2.57 -6.36 -0.55
CA ALA A 107 3.98 -6.68 -0.32
C ALA A 107 4.74 -6.86 -1.65
N LEU A 108 4.15 -7.58 -2.62
CA LEU A 108 4.72 -7.76 -3.95
C LEU A 108 4.87 -6.41 -4.69
N GLY A 109 3.85 -5.58 -4.69
CA GLY A 109 3.87 -4.29 -5.38
C GLY A 109 4.93 -3.34 -4.79
N VAL A 110 5.04 -3.27 -3.45
CA VAL A 110 6.10 -2.47 -2.78
C VAL A 110 7.48 -3.02 -3.11
N MET A 111 7.65 -4.34 -3.12
CA MET A 111 8.92 -4.97 -3.48
C MET A 111 9.31 -4.64 -4.94
N VAL A 112 8.37 -4.68 -5.88
CA VAL A 112 8.61 -4.29 -7.28
C VAL A 112 8.99 -2.81 -7.35
N SER A 113 8.35 -1.92 -6.59
CA SER A 113 8.66 -0.48 -6.58
C SER A 113 10.10 -0.22 -6.09
N VAL A 114 10.51 -0.87 -5.01
CA VAL A 114 11.88 -0.74 -4.49
C VAL A 114 12.90 -1.34 -5.45
N LEU A 115 12.64 -2.54 -5.99
CA LEU A 115 13.50 -3.17 -6.98
C LEU A 115 13.68 -2.26 -8.20
N GLN A 116 12.60 -1.71 -8.71
CA GLN A 116 12.66 -0.83 -9.88
C GLN A 116 13.45 0.45 -9.61
N PHE A 117 13.31 1.05 -8.43
CA PHE A 117 14.15 2.19 -8.03
C PHE A 117 15.64 1.82 -8.08
N VAL A 118 16.02 0.67 -7.53
CA VAL A 118 17.40 0.18 -7.57
C VAL A 118 17.88 -0.01 -9.02
N LEU A 119 17.03 -0.55 -9.90
CA LEU A 119 17.35 -0.73 -11.32
C LEU A 119 17.54 0.62 -12.04
N TYR A 120 16.73 1.63 -11.74
CA TYR A 120 16.96 2.98 -12.26
C TYR A 120 18.29 3.58 -11.76
N LEU A 121 18.70 3.32 -10.52
CA LEU A 121 20.02 3.72 -10.02
C LEU A 121 21.16 3.05 -10.78
N VAL A 122 21.02 1.77 -11.13
CA VAL A 122 22.02 1.04 -11.94
C VAL A 122 22.15 1.68 -13.32
N VAL A 123 21.03 2.06 -13.95
CA VAL A 123 21.02 2.77 -15.24
C VAL A 123 21.66 4.16 -15.11
N ALA A 124 21.29 4.92 -14.09
CA ALA A 124 21.79 6.29 -13.86
C ALA A 124 23.30 6.35 -13.63
N ASN A 125 23.89 5.28 -13.05
CA ASN A 125 25.33 5.18 -12.83
C ASN A 125 26.11 4.60 -14.03
N GLY A 126 25.46 4.41 -15.17
CA GLY A 126 26.14 3.97 -16.41
C GLY A 126 26.66 2.53 -16.41
N VAL A 127 26.17 1.70 -15.47
CA VAL A 127 26.61 0.29 -15.34
C VAL A 127 26.12 -0.57 -16.49
N VAL A 128 25.00 -0.18 -17.13
CA VAL A 128 24.32 -0.92 -18.20
C VAL A 128 23.93 0.01 -19.34
N ASN A 129 23.55 -0.56 -20.51
CA ASN A 129 23.06 0.22 -21.64
C ASN A 129 21.72 0.87 -21.30
N PRO A 130 21.65 2.22 -21.16
CA PRO A 130 20.46 2.91 -20.68
C PRO A 130 19.24 2.69 -21.58
N THR A 131 19.44 2.76 -22.89
CA THR A 131 18.33 2.65 -23.87
C THR A 131 17.65 1.30 -23.79
N ALA A 132 18.42 0.21 -23.70
CA ALA A 132 17.87 -1.14 -23.60
C ALA A 132 17.09 -1.34 -22.29
N TRP A 133 17.61 -0.81 -21.18
CA TRP A 133 16.98 -0.99 -19.86
C TRP A 133 15.74 -0.13 -19.68
N LEU A 134 15.76 1.12 -20.11
CA LEU A 134 14.61 2.03 -20.00
C LEU A 134 13.39 1.51 -20.79
N THR A 135 13.61 0.73 -21.87
CA THR A 135 12.53 0.17 -22.69
C THR A 135 11.59 -0.75 -21.90
N TRP A 136 12.12 -1.56 -20.96
CA TRP A 136 11.30 -2.51 -20.21
C TRP A 136 11.02 -2.06 -18.76
N LEU A 137 11.78 -1.10 -18.24
CA LEU A 137 11.52 -0.54 -16.90
C LEU A 137 10.18 0.20 -16.85
N GLY A 138 9.75 0.86 -17.92
CA GLY A 138 8.43 1.47 -18.01
C GLY A 138 7.29 0.47 -17.79
N PRO A 139 7.17 -0.57 -18.62
CA PRO A 139 6.20 -1.65 -18.41
C PRO A 139 6.26 -2.31 -17.02
N LEU A 140 7.45 -2.50 -16.46
CA LEU A 140 7.60 -3.04 -15.11
C LEU A 140 6.97 -2.11 -14.05
N ARG A 141 7.06 -0.79 -14.24
CA ARG A 141 6.37 0.21 -13.41
C ARG A 141 4.88 -0.04 -13.38
N GLU A 142 4.24 -0.20 -14.54
CA GLU A 142 2.80 -0.43 -14.63
C GLU A 142 2.38 -1.71 -13.89
N VAL A 143 3.19 -2.76 -13.97
CA VAL A 143 2.96 -4.00 -13.20
C VAL A 143 3.01 -3.73 -11.69
N GLY A 144 4.03 -3.02 -11.21
CA GLY A 144 4.16 -2.68 -9.79
C GLY A 144 2.98 -1.86 -9.26
N LEU A 145 2.60 -0.81 -9.98
CA LEU A 145 1.45 0.03 -9.63
C LEU A 145 0.14 -0.77 -9.69
N GLY A 146 -0.04 -1.60 -10.71
CA GLY A 146 -1.22 -2.46 -10.87
C GLY A 146 -1.39 -3.42 -9.69
N LEU A 147 -0.31 -4.00 -9.17
CA LEU A 147 -0.34 -4.86 -7.99
C LEU A 147 -0.82 -4.10 -6.75
N ILE A 148 -0.29 -2.91 -6.49
CA ILE A 148 -0.67 -2.10 -5.32
C ILE A 148 -2.12 -1.61 -5.45
N LEU A 149 -2.53 -1.13 -6.64
CA LEU A 149 -3.91 -0.70 -6.89
C LEU A 149 -4.90 -1.86 -6.71
N SER A 150 -4.56 -3.05 -7.22
CA SER A 150 -5.37 -4.26 -7.00
C SER A 150 -5.48 -4.62 -5.52
N ALA A 151 -4.40 -4.45 -4.76
CA ALA A 151 -4.42 -4.61 -3.31
C ALA A 151 -5.38 -3.61 -2.65
N ILE A 152 -5.34 -2.33 -3.02
CA ILE A 152 -6.24 -1.30 -2.49
C ILE A 152 -7.71 -1.66 -2.77
N VAL A 153 -8.04 -2.07 -3.99
CA VAL A 153 -9.40 -2.50 -4.34
C VAL A 153 -9.85 -3.68 -3.47
N LEU A 154 -9.00 -4.70 -3.29
CA LEU A 154 -9.32 -5.84 -2.42
C LEU A 154 -9.49 -5.43 -0.95
N ALA A 155 -8.71 -4.46 -0.46
CA ALA A 155 -8.89 -3.91 0.89
C ALA A 155 -10.26 -3.24 1.03
N LEU A 156 -10.67 -2.42 0.07
CA LEU A 156 -11.98 -1.76 0.08
C LEU A 156 -13.14 -2.75 0.03
N VAL A 157 -13.05 -3.78 -0.81
CA VAL A 157 -14.05 -4.88 -0.85
C VAL A 157 -14.11 -5.60 0.51
N THR A 158 -12.95 -5.85 1.12
CA THR A 158 -12.88 -6.50 2.43
C THR A 158 -13.49 -5.63 3.53
N ILE A 159 -13.24 -4.32 3.51
CA ILE A 159 -13.87 -3.35 4.43
C ILE A 159 -15.40 -3.38 4.26
N GLY A 160 -15.91 -3.36 3.03
CA GLY A 160 -17.35 -3.46 2.76
C GLY A 160 -17.97 -4.72 3.36
N ASN A 161 -17.32 -5.86 3.21
CA ASN A 161 -17.78 -7.14 3.80
C ASN A 161 -17.77 -7.11 5.35
N VAL A 162 -16.73 -6.51 5.94
CA VAL A 162 -16.63 -6.36 7.40
C VAL A 162 -17.72 -5.41 7.92
N LEU A 163 -17.99 -4.31 7.23
CA LEU A 163 -19.07 -3.39 7.58
C LEU A 163 -20.44 -4.09 7.53
N GLY A 164 -20.72 -4.88 6.49
CA GLY A 164 -21.93 -5.69 6.42
C GLY A 164 -22.10 -6.58 7.65
N PHE A 165 -21.03 -7.28 8.07
CA PHE A 165 -21.05 -8.09 9.28
C PHE A 165 -21.27 -7.26 10.56
N GLN A 166 -20.75 -6.03 10.65
CA GLN A 166 -21.00 -5.15 11.80
C GLN A 166 -22.46 -4.68 11.86
N PHE A 167 -23.08 -4.39 10.71
CA PHE A 167 -24.52 -4.06 10.67
C PHE A 167 -25.39 -5.21 11.17
N GLU A 168 -25.10 -6.45 10.82
CA GLU A 168 -25.79 -7.62 11.35
C GLU A 168 -25.67 -7.74 12.88
N ARG A 169 -24.48 -7.47 13.43
CA ARG A 169 -24.24 -7.43 14.88
C ARG A 169 -25.08 -6.35 15.57
N ILE A 170 -25.12 -5.14 15.02
CA ILE A 170 -25.92 -4.02 15.58
C ILE A 170 -27.40 -4.37 15.56
N LYS A 171 -27.88 -4.95 14.46
CA LYS A 171 -29.29 -5.39 14.35
C LYS A 171 -29.64 -6.41 15.43
N GLU A 172 -28.75 -7.37 15.69
CA GLU A 172 -28.93 -8.40 16.72
C GLU A 172 -28.98 -7.79 18.13
N ILE A 173 -28.11 -6.80 18.43
CA ILE A 173 -28.13 -6.07 19.71
C ILE A 173 -29.45 -5.35 19.92
N VAL A 174 -29.95 -4.65 18.89
CA VAL A 174 -31.22 -3.90 18.98
C VAL A 174 -32.43 -4.82 19.14
N THR A 175 -32.40 -5.99 18.49
CA THR A 175 -33.54 -6.95 18.58
C THR A 175 -33.57 -7.76 19.88
N THR A 176 -32.39 -7.96 20.52
CA THR A 176 -32.29 -8.73 21.77
C THR A 176 -32.42 -7.85 23.02
N GLY A 177 -32.27 -6.54 22.87
CA GLY A 177 -32.37 -5.56 23.97
C GLY A 177 -33.80 -5.03 24.22
N ASN A 178 -34.79 -5.49 23.44
CA ASN A 178 -36.24 -5.27 23.65
C ASN A 178 -36.87 -6.57 24.16
#